data_834ff9235e1d5967e35cdd7e30fc0600
#
_entry.id   834ff9235e1d5967e35cdd7e30fc0600
#
_cell.length_a   1.000
_cell.length_b   1.000
_cell.length_c   1.000
_cell.angle_alpha   90.00
_cell.angle_beta   90.00
_cell.angle_gamma   90.00
#
_symmetry.space_group_name_H-M   'P 1'
#
loop_
_entity.id
_entity.type
_entity.pdbx_description
1 polymer ?
#
loop_
_entity_poly.entity_id
_entity_poly.type
_entity_poly.pdbx_seq_one_letter_code
_entity_poly.pdbx_strand_id
1 'polypeptide(L)' 'MRFKEFQQVALAKDIPEKKLRRGDLATIVDIRPRNGGEIGYSIEIFNALGETIAVTTVPESLLEELTANEILHARSLSG' A
#
# COMPACT_ATOMS: atom_id res chain seq x y z
N MET A 1 -2.02 15.57 4.41
CA MET A 1 -2.11 14.14 4.05
C MET A 1 -1.39 13.92 2.72
N ARG A 2 -0.50 12.94 2.70
CA ARG A 2 0.24 12.61 1.48
C ARG A 2 -0.61 11.85 0.46
N PHE A 3 -1.56 11.06 0.95
CA PHE A 3 -2.31 10.13 0.11
C PHE A 3 -3.81 10.39 0.21
N LYS A 4 -4.52 9.98 -0.82
CA LYS A 4 -5.97 10.17 -0.92
C LYS A 4 -6.68 8.83 -0.87
N GLU A 5 -7.95 8.85 -0.48
CA GLU A 5 -8.81 7.68 -0.55
C GLU A 5 -8.84 7.13 -1.98
N PHE A 6 -8.78 5.81 -2.08
CA PHE A 6 -8.74 5.06 -3.35
C PHE A 6 -7.47 5.23 -4.17
N GLN A 7 -6.47 5.94 -3.65
CA GLN A 7 -5.18 6.03 -4.32
C GLN A 7 -4.44 4.70 -4.19
N GLN A 8 -3.73 4.32 -5.26
CA GLN A 8 -2.83 3.17 -5.21
C GLN A 8 -1.46 3.61 -4.73
N VAL A 9 -0.89 2.80 -3.86
CA VAL A 9 0.40 3.05 -3.22
C VAL A 9 1.18 1.75 -3.14
N ALA A 10 2.43 1.82 -2.69
CA ALA A 10 3.23 0.64 -2.42
C ALA A 10 3.68 0.65 -0.96
N LEU A 11 3.95 -0.53 -0.42
CA LEU A 11 4.55 -0.62 0.91
C LEU A 11 6.00 -0.18 0.83
N ALA A 12 6.39 0.71 1.74
CA ALA A 12 7.77 1.22 1.81
C ALA A 12 8.69 0.29 2.61
N LYS A 13 8.13 -0.62 3.38
CA LYS A 13 8.86 -1.56 4.24
C LYS A 13 8.14 -2.89 4.31
N ASP A 14 8.87 -3.94 4.67
CA ASP A 14 8.27 -5.23 4.95
C ASP A 14 7.40 -5.17 6.20
N ILE A 15 6.33 -5.96 6.22
CA ILE A 15 5.51 -6.20 7.42
C ILE A 15 5.49 -7.71 7.63
N PRO A 16 6.54 -8.27 8.25
CA PRO A 16 6.70 -9.73 8.33
C PRO A 16 5.57 -10.45 9.06
N GLU A 17 5.03 -9.83 10.10
CA GLU A 17 3.93 -10.42 10.87
C GLU A 17 2.66 -10.59 10.06
N LYS A 18 2.56 -9.91 8.93
CA LYS A 18 1.43 -10.03 8.01
C LYS A 18 1.82 -10.67 6.69
N LYS A 19 3.07 -11.11 6.58
CA LYS A 19 3.64 -11.69 5.35
C LYS A 19 3.57 -10.75 4.16
N LEU A 20 3.67 -9.45 4.42
CA LEU A 20 3.67 -8.42 3.40
C LEU A 20 5.09 -7.91 3.20
N ARG A 21 5.41 -7.50 1.97
CA ARG A 21 6.75 -7.10 1.58
C ARG A 21 6.78 -5.70 1.05
N ARG A 22 7.93 -5.06 1.22
CA ARG A 22 8.20 -3.78 0.57
C ARG A 22 7.92 -3.91 -0.92
N GLY A 23 7.23 -2.90 -1.48
CA GLY A 23 6.86 -2.89 -2.89
C GLY A 23 5.52 -3.53 -3.20
N ASP A 24 4.90 -4.22 -2.25
CA ASP A 24 3.55 -4.75 -2.46
C ASP A 24 2.59 -3.60 -2.73
N LEU A 25 1.73 -3.78 -3.72
CA LEU A 25 0.76 -2.76 -4.12
C LEU A 25 -0.48 -2.82 -3.25
N ALA A 26 -0.98 -1.65 -2.91
CA ALA A 26 -2.16 -1.52 -2.07
C ALA A 26 -3.05 -0.38 -2.55
N THR A 27 -4.32 -0.44 -2.20
CA THR A 27 -5.26 0.64 -2.43
C THR A 27 -5.70 1.18 -1.08
N ILE A 28 -5.67 2.51 -0.93
CA ILE A 28 -6.15 3.16 0.28
C ILE A 28 -7.66 3.13 0.28
N VAL A 29 -8.26 2.55 1.31
CA VAL A 29 -9.72 2.45 1.41
C VAL A 29 -10.29 3.34 2.50
N ASP A 30 -9.46 3.81 3.42
CA ASP A 30 -9.90 4.74 4.46
C ASP A 30 -8.70 5.50 5.01
N ILE A 31 -8.93 6.70 5.48
CA ILE A 31 -7.90 7.56 6.09
C ILE A 31 -8.30 7.79 7.54
N ARG A 32 -7.37 7.50 8.46
CA ARG A 32 -7.63 7.59 9.88
C ARG A 32 -6.71 8.61 10.54
N PRO A 33 -7.17 9.87 10.67
CA PRO A 33 -6.38 10.88 11.37
C PRO A 33 -6.18 10.47 12.83
N ARG A 34 -5.01 10.77 13.38
CA ARG A 34 -4.70 10.49 14.78
C ARG A 34 -4.37 11.78 15.49
N ASN A 35 -4.83 11.88 16.73
CA ASN A 35 -4.44 13.00 17.59
C ASN A 35 -2.99 12.81 18.03
N GLY A 36 -2.12 13.73 17.61
CA GLY A 36 -0.74 13.75 18.05
C GLY A 36 0.16 12.68 17.46
N GLY A 37 -0.19 12.09 16.33
CA GLY A 37 0.62 11.06 15.69
C GLY A 37 0.51 11.08 14.18
N GLU A 38 1.13 10.10 13.54
CA GLU A 38 1.02 9.93 12.09
C GLU A 38 -0.40 9.58 11.69
N ILE A 39 -0.78 10.03 10.49
CA ILE A 39 -2.03 9.61 9.88
C ILE A 39 -1.92 8.12 9.57
N GLY A 40 -2.96 7.38 9.91
CA GLY A 40 -3.08 5.97 9.55
C GLY A 40 -3.92 5.81 8.29
N TYR A 41 -3.61 4.79 7.52
CA TYR A 41 -4.37 4.44 6.32
C TYR A 41 -4.80 3.00 6.40
N SER A 42 -6.08 2.76 6.17
CA SER A 42 -6.57 1.40 5.94
C SER A 42 -6.34 1.08 4.49
N ILE A 43 -5.67 -0.04 4.24
CA ILE A 43 -5.28 -0.43 2.89
C ILE A 43 -5.74 -1.85 2.58
N GLU A 44 -6.06 -2.10 1.31
CA GLU A 44 -6.29 -3.43 0.78
C GLU A 44 -5.13 -3.81 -0.12
N ILE A 45 -4.59 -4.99 0.09
CA ILE A 45 -3.47 -5.52 -0.69
C ILE A 45 -3.98 -6.67 -1.54
N PHE A 46 -3.64 -6.65 -2.82
CA PHE A 46 -4.12 -7.60 -3.81
C PHE A 46 -2.98 -8.46 -4.34
N ASN A 47 -3.26 -9.72 -4.64
CA ASN A 47 -2.31 -10.55 -5.35
C ASN A 47 -2.42 -10.33 -6.86
N ALA A 48 -1.61 -11.06 -7.63
CA ALA A 48 -1.58 -10.91 -9.08
C ALA A 48 -2.89 -11.32 -9.76
N LEU A 49 -3.74 -12.05 -9.08
CA LEU A 49 -5.06 -12.46 -9.59
C LEU A 49 -6.16 -11.47 -9.25
N GLY A 50 -5.82 -10.38 -8.56
CA GLY A 50 -6.80 -9.38 -8.15
C GLY A 50 -7.59 -9.76 -6.90
N GLU A 51 -7.18 -10.81 -6.21
CA GLU A 51 -7.84 -11.20 -4.96
C GLU A 51 -7.28 -10.41 -3.79
N THR A 52 -8.16 -9.98 -2.88
CA THR A 52 -7.72 -9.31 -1.65
C THR A 52 -7.04 -10.33 -0.74
N ILE A 53 -5.77 -10.13 -0.46
CA ILE A 53 -4.99 -11.00 0.40
C ILE A 53 -4.83 -10.47 1.81
N ALA A 54 -5.01 -9.16 2.00
CA ALA A 54 -4.91 -8.55 3.32
C ALA A 54 -5.65 -7.22 3.35
N VAL A 55 -6.24 -6.91 4.49
CA VAL A 55 -6.77 -5.58 4.81
C VAL A 55 -6.15 -5.21 6.15
N THR A 56 -5.47 -4.08 6.21
CA THR A 56 -4.80 -3.66 7.44
C THR A 56 -4.68 -2.14 7.51
N THR A 57 -4.40 -1.62 8.69
CA THR A 57 -4.14 -0.19 8.89
C THR A 57 -2.67 0.01 9.18
N VAL A 58 -2.04 0.94 8.47
CA VAL A 58 -0.62 1.24 8.61
C VAL A 58 -0.40 2.74 8.73
N PRO A 59 0.67 3.16 9.42
CA PRO A 59 1.02 4.59 9.45
C PRO A 59 1.53 5.05 8.10
N GLU A 60 1.43 6.35 7.87
CA GLU A 60 1.83 6.99 6.61
C GLU A 60 3.26 6.64 6.20
N SER A 61 4.17 6.52 7.17
CA SER A 61 5.58 6.21 6.90
C SER A 61 5.82 4.82 6.29
N LEU A 62 4.85 3.92 6.36
CA LEU A 62 4.97 2.61 5.74
C LEU A 62 4.48 2.59 4.29
N LEU A 63 4.04 3.72 3.76
CA LEU A 63 3.53 3.82 2.39
C LEU A 63 4.40 4.75 1.56
N GLU A 64 4.49 4.45 0.28
CA GLU A 64 5.16 5.34 -0.67
C GLU A 64 4.34 5.44 -1.95
N GLU A 65 4.52 6.54 -2.68
CA GLU A 65 3.85 6.74 -3.95
C GLU A 65 4.40 5.76 -4.99
N LEU A 66 3.53 5.33 -5.90
CA LEU A 66 3.98 4.52 -7.02
C LEU A 66 4.84 5.36 -7.95
N THR A 67 5.96 4.78 -8.38
CA THR A 67 6.81 5.41 -9.37
C THR A 67 6.52 4.80 -10.74
N ALA A 68 6.96 5.48 -11.80
CA ALA A 68 6.86 4.94 -13.15
C ALA A 68 7.58 3.59 -13.28
N ASN A 69 8.69 3.43 -12.57
CA ASN A 69 9.44 2.18 -12.58
C ASN A 69 8.64 1.02 -12.00
N GLU A 70 7.91 1.24 -10.92
CA GLU A 70 7.09 0.21 -10.31
C GLU A 70 5.98 -0.23 -11.25
N ILE A 71 5.35 0.71 -11.92
CA ILE A 71 4.31 0.41 -12.92
C ILE A 71 4.89 -0.39 -14.07
N LEU A 72 6.07 -0.01 -14.55
CA LEU A 72 6.75 -0.72 -15.64
C LEU A 72 7.18 -2.13 -15.22
N HIS A 73 7.63 -2.30 -13.99
CA HIS A 73 7.97 -3.61 -13.45
C HIS A 73 6.75 -4.52 -13.40
N ALA A 74 5.63 -4.01 -12.94
CA ALA A 74 4.40 -4.80 -12.91
C ALA A 74 4.01 -5.27 -14.31
N ARG A 75 4.15 -4.42 -15.32
CA ARG A 75 3.90 -4.79 -16.71
C ARG A 75 4.88 -5.83 -17.22
N SER A 76 6.15 -5.67 -16.89
CA SER A 76 7.20 -6.61 -17.31
C SER A 76 6.96 -8.01 -16.76
N LEU A 77 6.49 -8.08 -15.51
CA LEU A 77 6.20 -9.35 -14.86
C LEU A 77 4.96 -10.02 -15.41
N SER A 78 4.04 -9.26 -15.94
CA SER A 78 2.79 -9.78 -16.50
C SER A 78 2.85 -10.03 -18.00
N GLY A 79 3.91 -9.54 -18.62
CA GLY A 79 4.05 -9.62 -20.08
C GLY A 79 4.73 -10.90 -20.60
#